data_9440952b0f2112ff89cb276485afe947
#
_entry.id   9440952b0f2112ff89cb276485afe947
#
_cell.length_a   1.000
_cell.length_b   1.000
_cell.length_c   1.000
_cell.angle_alpha   90.00
_cell.angle_beta   90.00
_cell.angle_gamma   90.00
#
_symmetry.space_group_name_H-M   'P 1'
#
loop_
_entity.id
_entity.type
_entity.pdbx_description
1 polymer ?
#
loop_
_entity_poly.entity_id
_entity_poly.type
_entity_poly.pdbx_seq_one_letter_code
_entity_poly.pdbx_strand_id
1 'polypeptide(L)'
;MNTQSAQKQRGVALLVVLILLVMMSALAAKIGQQFCRNLQKTRYQVSQQQLRWAMQGQAAAIKDRLQTDASGESNGLSPEGAWHEPLETQGENYTVVSQIEDAQTCFNVNSLLAIDPAPPADSAAVQPTKPVKEQIVEQLLIDSGISTAAAEEVYQQLVDYLDADSTTAKEALESDAWAGVTPQRLPANQMMRTISEIKRLPGFPVAAYPRASKVLCALPDTESKVDVNTLKPGQAPLLSALSAGTLSEDDAARLIASRPEEGWASVDAFSKTLETNYPQSKAILAQMQAFVAVNSHYFRVESTGNTDDLTLRVVSQIHVDRDSGEVRTWQRRYRMIE
;
A
#
# COMPACT_ATOMS: atom_id res chain seq x y z
N MET A 1 -33.48 -20.06 88.62
CA MET A 1 -33.01 -18.79 88.02
C MET A 1 -32.13 -19.07 86.84
N ASN A 2 -32.52 -18.57 85.66
CA ASN A 2 -31.74 -18.32 84.45
C ASN A 2 -30.92 -19.41 83.75
N THR A 3 -31.58 -20.33 83.04
CA THR A 3 -30.95 -21.15 82.00
C THR A 3 -31.44 -20.81 80.60
N GLN A 4 -32.17 -19.66 80.38
CA GLN A 4 -32.73 -19.32 79.08
C GLN A 4 -31.87 -18.35 78.21
N SER A 5 -30.77 -17.78 78.76
CA SER A 5 -29.95 -16.80 77.98
C SER A 5 -28.84 -17.46 77.14
N ALA A 6 -28.41 -18.70 77.47
CA ALA A 6 -27.33 -19.34 76.73
C ALA A 6 -27.72 -19.89 75.32
N GLN A 7 -28.97 -20.24 75.11
CA GLN A 7 -29.43 -20.78 73.81
C GLN A 7 -29.60 -19.73 72.74
N LYS A 8 -29.98 -18.48 73.06
CA LYS A 8 -30.05 -17.36 72.08
C LYS A 8 -28.71 -16.91 71.56
N GLN A 9 -27.62 -16.99 72.32
CA GLN A 9 -26.30 -16.61 71.91
C GLN A 9 -25.65 -17.62 70.93
N ARG A 10 -25.95 -18.92 71.01
CA ARG A 10 -25.47 -19.98 70.12
C ARG A 10 -25.98 -19.77 68.66
N GLY A 11 -27.23 -19.32 68.45
CA GLY A 11 -27.80 -19.09 67.14
C GLY A 11 -27.18 -17.89 66.42
N VAL A 12 -26.84 -16.82 67.16
CA VAL A 12 -26.22 -15.61 66.58
C VAL A 12 -24.76 -15.91 66.17
N ALA A 13 -24.01 -16.68 66.99
CA ALA A 13 -22.63 -17.07 66.62
C ALA A 13 -22.58 -17.90 65.35
N LEU A 14 -23.53 -18.84 65.15
CA LEU A 14 -23.60 -19.64 63.93
C LEU A 14 -23.89 -18.79 62.70
N LEU A 15 -24.80 -17.83 62.82
CA LEU A 15 -25.14 -16.94 61.76
C LEU A 15 -23.97 -16.03 61.34
N VAL A 16 -23.19 -15.50 62.29
CA VAL A 16 -21.97 -14.72 62.05
C VAL A 16 -20.91 -15.54 61.31
N VAL A 17 -20.68 -16.79 61.78
CA VAL A 17 -19.72 -17.70 61.10
C VAL A 17 -20.16 -18.02 59.69
N LEU A 18 -21.45 -18.22 59.43
CA LEU A 18 -21.97 -18.51 58.10
C LEU A 18 -21.83 -17.32 57.17
N ILE A 19 -22.08 -16.10 57.65
CA ILE A 19 -21.84 -14.86 56.88
C ILE A 19 -20.37 -14.71 56.55
N LEU A 20 -19.48 -14.91 57.50
CA LEU A 20 -18.02 -14.85 57.27
C LEU A 20 -17.57 -15.87 56.24
N LEU A 21 -18.06 -17.12 56.30
CA LEU A 21 -17.74 -18.14 55.29
C LEU A 21 -18.21 -17.75 53.88
N VAL A 22 -19.42 -17.20 53.76
CA VAL A 22 -19.94 -16.71 52.46
C VAL A 22 -19.08 -15.55 51.95
N MET A 23 -18.73 -14.60 52.83
CA MET A 23 -17.87 -13.47 52.44
C MET A 23 -16.47 -13.94 52.01
N MET A 24 -15.86 -14.88 52.76
CA MET A 24 -14.56 -15.44 52.38
C MET A 24 -14.62 -16.21 51.06
N SER A 25 -15.67 -17.00 50.85
CA SER A 25 -15.88 -17.72 49.59
C SER A 25 -16.07 -16.75 48.40
N ALA A 26 -16.82 -15.68 48.56
CA ALA A 26 -17.02 -14.65 47.55
C ALA A 26 -15.70 -13.90 47.24
N LEU A 27 -14.91 -13.59 48.26
CA LEU A 27 -13.59 -12.99 48.10
C LEU A 27 -12.62 -13.94 47.36
N ALA A 28 -12.57 -15.21 47.72
CA ALA A 28 -11.73 -16.21 47.07
C ALA A 28 -12.12 -16.36 45.58
N ALA A 29 -13.42 -16.43 45.27
CA ALA A 29 -13.93 -16.47 43.90
C ALA A 29 -13.53 -15.23 43.09
N LYS A 30 -13.65 -14.02 43.67
CA LYS A 30 -13.28 -12.75 43.03
C LYS A 30 -11.76 -12.70 42.74
N ILE A 31 -10.93 -13.11 43.69
CA ILE A 31 -9.46 -13.17 43.51
C ILE A 31 -9.10 -14.16 42.41
N GLY A 32 -9.73 -15.36 42.38
CA GLY A 32 -9.52 -16.37 41.35
C GLY A 32 -9.88 -15.83 39.95
N GLN A 33 -11.04 -15.15 39.81
CA GLN A 33 -11.43 -14.51 38.53
C GLN A 33 -10.44 -13.43 38.10
N GLN A 34 -10.01 -12.60 39.04
CA GLN A 34 -9.06 -11.52 38.74
C GLN A 34 -7.68 -12.10 38.34
N PHE A 35 -7.25 -13.17 38.99
CA PHE A 35 -6.02 -13.87 38.63
C PHE A 35 -6.09 -14.46 37.22
N CYS A 36 -7.18 -15.16 36.86
CA CYS A 36 -7.38 -15.67 35.49
C CYS A 36 -7.35 -14.56 34.41
N ARG A 37 -8.04 -13.45 34.68
CA ARG A 37 -8.03 -12.29 33.76
C ARG A 37 -6.62 -11.68 33.60
N ASN A 38 -5.90 -11.54 34.70
CA ASN A 38 -4.53 -11.00 34.65
C ASN A 38 -3.59 -11.96 33.91
N LEU A 39 -3.78 -13.25 34.06
CA LEU A 39 -2.97 -14.29 33.41
C LEU A 39 -3.23 -14.26 31.87
N GLN A 40 -4.50 -14.16 31.44
CA GLN A 40 -4.84 -14.00 30.04
C GLN A 40 -4.23 -12.72 29.44
N LYS A 41 -4.36 -11.60 30.16
CA LYS A 41 -3.77 -10.32 29.73
C LYS A 41 -2.24 -10.42 29.59
N THR A 42 -1.57 -11.07 30.53
CA THR A 42 -0.12 -11.25 30.48
C THR A 42 0.29 -12.14 29.30
N ARG A 43 -0.42 -13.25 29.07
CA ARG A 43 -0.18 -14.12 27.90
C ARG A 43 -0.30 -13.34 26.60
N TYR A 44 -1.38 -12.58 26.44
CA TYR A 44 -1.61 -11.73 25.26
C TYR A 44 -0.46 -10.72 25.05
N GLN A 45 -0.01 -10.06 26.11
CA GLN A 45 1.11 -9.11 26.06
C GLN A 45 2.42 -9.78 25.66
N VAL A 46 2.70 -10.97 26.17
CA VAL A 46 3.88 -11.76 25.83
C VAL A 46 3.83 -12.17 24.36
N SER A 47 2.70 -12.73 23.90
CA SER A 47 2.50 -13.11 22.49
C SER A 47 2.67 -11.92 21.55
N GLN A 48 2.12 -10.76 21.91
CA GLN A 48 2.28 -9.52 21.13
C GLN A 48 3.75 -9.08 21.04
N GLN A 49 4.49 -9.17 22.14
CA GLN A 49 5.92 -8.85 22.12
C GLN A 49 6.73 -9.83 21.29
N GLN A 50 6.47 -11.12 21.41
CA GLN A 50 7.13 -12.16 20.63
C GLN A 50 6.94 -11.91 19.12
N LEU A 51 5.70 -11.65 18.68
CA LEU A 51 5.43 -11.33 17.28
C LEU A 51 6.15 -10.06 16.83
N ARG A 52 6.18 -9.02 17.64
CA ARG A 52 6.90 -7.79 17.28
C ARG A 52 8.40 -8.03 17.10
N TRP A 53 9.02 -8.81 17.98
CA TRP A 53 10.44 -9.19 17.87
C TRP A 53 10.70 -10.04 16.62
N ALA A 54 9.87 -11.06 16.38
CA ALA A 54 9.98 -11.91 15.21
C ALA A 54 9.85 -11.10 13.90
N MET A 55 8.88 -10.18 13.84
CA MET A 55 8.69 -9.30 12.69
C MET A 55 9.84 -8.30 12.48
N GLN A 56 10.48 -7.86 13.54
CA GLN A 56 11.67 -7.01 13.43
C GLN A 56 12.86 -7.80 12.87
N GLY A 57 13.07 -9.03 13.34
CA GLY A 57 14.09 -9.92 12.79
C GLY A 57 13.86 -10.21 11.31
N GLN A 58 12.62 -10.51 10.94
CA GLN A 58 12.27 -10.76 9.54
C GLN A 58 12.40 -9.50 8.67
N ALA A 59 12.08 -8.31 9.20
CA ALA A 59 12.29 -7.05 8.50
C ALA A 59 13.77 -6.77 8.20
N ALA A 60 14.69 -7.22 9.06
CA ALA A 60 16.14 -7.16 8.80
C ALA A 60 16.54 -8.11 7.67
N ALA A 61 16.05 -9.35 7.67
CA ALA A 61 16.31 -10.33 6.60
C ALA A 61 15.75 -9.87 5.25
N ILE A 62 14.59 -9.20 5.24
CA ILE A 62 14.01 -8.60 4.02
C ILE A 62 14.91 -7.50 3.47
N LYS A 63 15.44 -6.64 4.33
CA LYS A 63 16.37 -5.59 3.91
C LYS A 63 17.63 -6.17 3.30
N ASP A 64 18.23 -7.18 3.92
CA ASP A 64 19.40 -7.89 3.43
C ASP A 64 19.13 -8.53 2.06
N ARG A 65 17.98 -9.18 1.89
CA ARG A 65 17.55 -9.75 0.61
C ARG A 65 17.43 -8.71 -0.50
N LEU A 66 16.76 -7.56 -0.22
CA LEU A 66 16.62 -6.47 -1.19
C LEU A 66 17.96 -5.79 -1.48
N GLN A 67 18.85 -5.69 -0.51
CA GLN A 67 20.20 -5.15 -0.69
C GLN A 67 21.05 -6.08 -1.56
N THR A 68 20.94 -7.38 -1.37
CA THR A 68 21.63 -8.39 -2.19
C THR A 68 21.15 -8.34 -3.64
N ASP A 69 19.81 -8.22 -3.85
CA ASP A 69 19.24 -8.05 -5.18
C ASP A 69 19.72 -6.75 -5.85
N ALA A 70 19.74 -5.65 -5.12
CA ALA A 70 20.19 -4.35 -5.63
C ALA A 70 21.67 -4.33 -6.03
N SER A 71 22.51 -5.12 -5.35
CA SER A 71 23.96 -5.24 -5.63
C SER A 71 24.29 -6.29 -6.67
N GLY A 72 23.29 -7.04 -7.17
CA GLY A 72 23.46 -8.06 -8.20
C GLY A 72 23.88 -7.48 -9.55
N GLU A 73 24.54 -8.29 -10.38
CA GLU A 73 24.98 -7.88 -11.74
C GLU A 73 23.83 -7.81 -12.76
N SER A 74 22.61 -8.22 -12.41
CA SER A 74 21.47 -8.17 -13.31
C SER A 74 20.98 -6.73 -13.51
N ASN A 75 20.94 -6.29 -14.77
CA ASN A 75 20.47 -4.94 -15.12
C ASN A 75 18.95 -4.75 -15.04
N GLY A 76 18.19 -5.82 -14.76
CA GLY A 76 16.73 -5.80 -14.64
C GLY A 76 16.27 -6.61 -13.44
N LEU A 77 15.14 -6.20 -12.84
CA LEU A 77 14.50 -6.94 -11.77
C LEU A 77 13.84 -8.20 -12.35
N SER A 78 14.38 -9.38 -11.99
CA SER A 78 13.77 -10.63 -12.46
C SER A 78 12.41 -10.87 -11.77
N PRO A 79 11.33 -11.14 -12.52
CA PRO A 79 10.03 -11.46 -11.95
C PRO A 79 10.04 -12.76 -11.13
N GLU A 80 10.96 -13.69 -11.45
CA GLU A 80 11.16 -14.96 -10.73
C GLU A 80 12.33 -14.88 -9.72
N GLY A 81 12.83 -13.68 -9.44
CA GLY A 81 13.95 -13.46 -8.53
C GLY A 81 13.65 -13.85 -7.09
N ALA A 82 14.72 -14.25 -6.37
CA ALA A 82 14.62 -14.65 -4.95
C ALA A 82 14.04 -13.57 -4.03
N TRP A 83 14.08 -12.30 -4.45
CA TRP A 83 13.47 -11.18 -3.71
C TRP A 83 11.97 -11.36 -3.52
N HIS A 84 11.29 -12.00 -4.48
CA HIS A 84 9.83 -12.19 -4.50
C HIS A 84 9.37 -13.41 -3.72
N GLU A 85 10.25 -14.34 -3.39
CA GLU A 85 9.89 -15.54 -2.63
C GLU A 85 9.38 -15.18 -1.23
N PRO A 86 8.28 -15.80 -0.76
CA PRO A 86 7.81 -15.61 0.61
C PRO A 86 8.90 -15.94 1.62
N LEU A 87 9.08 -15.07 2.61
CA LEU A 87 9.96 -15.32 3.73
C LEU A 87 9.16 -15.80 4.92
N GLU A 88 9.39 -17.04 5.37
CA GLU A 88 8.74 -17.63 6.52
C GLU A 88 9.72 -17.77 7.69
N THR A 89 9.27 -17.38 8.87
CA THR A 89 9.97 -17.63 10.14
C THR A 89 9.02 -18.32 11.11
N GLN A 90 9.42 -19.48 11.60
CA GLN A 90 8.65 -20.27 12.55
C GLN A 90 9.39 -20.31 13.89
N GLY A 91 8.67 -19.98 14.97
CA GLY A 91 9.11 -20.14 16.35
C GLY A 91 8.25 -21.16 17.08
N GLU A 92 8.51 -21.35 18.36
CA GLU A 92 7.79 -22.33 19.17
C GLU A 92 6.27 -22.08 19.23
N ASN A 93 5.85 -20.81 19.34
CA ASN A 93 4.44 -20.40 19.47
C ASN A 93 4.03 -19.32 18.48
N TYR A 94 4.75 -19.13 17.40
CA TYR A 94 4.41 -18.14 16.38
C TYR A 94 4.92 -18.54 15.00
N THR A 95 4.23 -18.01 13.99
CA THR A 95 4.68 -18.05 12.60
C THR A 95 4.61 -16.65 12.03
N VAL A 96 5.63 -16.22 11.29
CA VAL A 96 5.63 -14.95 10.56
C VAL A 96 5.90 -15.25 9.09
N VAL A 97 5.01 -14.79 8.22
CA VAL A 97 5.15 -14.88 6.77
C VAL A 97 5.20 -13.47 6.21
N SER A 98 6.19 -13.18 5.37
CA SER A 98 6.32 -11.91 4.66
C SER A 98 6.35 -12.14 3.16
N GLN A 99 5.61 -11.30 2.43
CA GLN A 99 5.62 -11.22 0.98
C GLN A 99 6.14 -9.86 0.57
N ILE A 100 7.11 -9.85 -0.35
CA ILE A 100 7.63 -8.64 -0.98
C ILE A 100 6.92 -8.47 -2.32
N GLU A 101 6.43 -7.28 -2.59
CA GLU A 101 5.82 -6.89 -3.86
C GLU A 101 6.51 -5.63 -4.38
N ASP A 102 6.65 -5.55 -5.68
CA ASP A 102 7.08 -4.32 -6.34
C ASP A 102 5.98 -3.26 -6.21
N ALA A 103 6.33 -2.07 -5.72
CA ALA A 103 5.41 -0.96 -5.56
C ALA A 103 5.40 0.00 -6.77
N GLN A 104 6.24 -0.24 -7.78
CA GLN A 104 6.29 0.55 -9.03
C GLN A 104 5.50 -0.10 -10.18
N THR A 105 4.56 -0.97 -9.89
CA THR A 105 3.59 -1.54 -10.86
C THR A 105 2.31 -0.72 -10.96
N CYS A 106 2.41 0.60 -10.81
CA CYS A 106 1.31 1.57 -10.79
C CYS A 106 1.80 2.95 -11.25
N PHE A 107 0.90 3.82 -11.69
CA PHE A 107 1.22 5.21 -11.96
C PHE A 107 1.27 6.01 -10.66
N ASN A 108 2.40 6.66 -10.38
CA ASN A 108 2.57 7.49 -9.20
C ASN A 108 1.88 8.84 -9.38
N VAL A 109 0.78 9.08 -8.65
CA VAL A 109 0.04 10.35 -8.75
C VAL A 109 0.84 11.56 -8.28
N ASN A 110 1.82 11.39 -7.38
CA ASN A 110 2.68 12.48 -6.94
C ASN A 110 3.61 12.99 -8.06
N SER A 111 3.76 12.24 -9.15
CA SER A 111 4.51 12.68 -10.33
C SER A 111 3.84 13.84 -11.08
N LEU A 112 2.57 14.12 -10.79
CA LEU A 112 1.87 15.28 -11.36
C LEU A 112 2.48 16.63 -10.91
N LEU A 113 3.23 16.63 -9.80
CA LEU A 113 3.99 17.80 -9.35
C LEU A 113 5.23 18.12 -10.20
N ALA A 114 5.71 17.17 -10.98
CA ALA A 114 6.84 17.39 -11.88
C ALA A 114 6.35 17.79 -13.28
N ILE A 115 7.15 18.60 -13.96
CA ILE A 115 6.89 19.01 -15.36
C ILE A 115 6.87 17.75 -16.25
N ASP A 116 5.97 17.70 -17.21
CA ASP A 116 5.92 16.64 -18.21
C ASP A 116 7.23 16.55 -19.01
N PRO A 117 7.64 15.34 -19.41
CA PRO A 117 8.76 15.16 -20.31
C PRO A 117 8.52 15.96 -21.60
N ALA A 118 9.54 16.70 -22.04
CA ALA A 118 9.44 17.44 -23.30
C ALA A 118 9.16 16.46 -24.46
N PRO A 119 8.27 16.81 -25.40
CA PRO A 119 8.06 16.00 -26.59
C PRO A 119 9.36 15.91 -27.42
N PRO A 120 9.61 14.78 -28.11
CA PRO A 120 10.80 14.65 -28.99
C PRO A 120 10.91 15.78 -29.96
N ALA A 121 12.14 16.33 -30.19
CA ALA A 121 12.42 17.48 -31.01
C ALA A 121 11.97 17.31 -32.49
N ASP A 122 11.86 16.07 -32.97
CA ASP A 122 11.43 15.72 -34.33
C ASP A 122 9.91 15.55 -34.51
N SER A 123 9.14 15.66 -33.44
CA SER A 123 7.68 15.63 -33.55
C SER A 123 7.14 16.98 -34.03
N ALA A 124 7.29 17.28 -35.33
CA ALA A 124 6.55 18.35 -36.01
C ALA A 124 5.02 18.07 -36.07
N ALA A 125 4.55 17.08 -35.37
CA ALA A 125 3.16 16.69 -35.29
C ALA A 125 2.48 17.41 -34.13
N VAL A 126 1.41 18.10 -34.43
CA VAL A 126 0.33 18.58 -33.58
C VAL A 126 0.65 18.43 -32.10
N GLN A 127 0.97 19.53 -31.41
CA GLN A 127 1.14 19.51 -29.96
C GLN A 127 -0.07 18.80 -29.36
N PRO A 128 0.13 17.79 -28.51
CA PRO A 128 -1.00 17.14 -27.85
C PRO A 128 -1.82 18.22 -27.15
N THR A 129 -3.13 18.20 -27.34
CA THR A 129 -4.06 19.16 -26.74
C THR A 129 -4.10 19.09 -25.22
N LYS A 130 -3.59 18.00 -24.64
CA LYS A 130 -3.48 17.76 -23.19
C LYS A 130 -2.09 17.25 -22.82
N PRO A 131 -1.56 17.57 -21.62
CA PRO A 131 -0.35 16.99 -21.08
C PRO A 131 -0.40 15.44 -21.06
N VAL A 132 0.74 14.79 -21.22
CA VAL A 132 0.80 13.33 -21.31
C VAL A 132 0.33 12.65 -20.01
N LYS A 133 0.76 13.17 -18.86
CA LYS A 133 0.34 12.64 -17.56
C LYS A 133 -1.16 12.77 -17.32
N GLU A 134 -1.76 13.88 -17.80
CA GLU A 134 -3.21 14.07 -17.78
C GLU A 134 -3.92 12.96 -18.54
N GLN A 135 -3.50 12.72 -19.80
CA GLN A 135 -4.07 11.67 -20.63
C GLN A 135 -3.97 10.29 -19.96
N ILE A 136 -2.81 9.96 -19.40
CA ILE A 136 -2.59 8.69 -18.70
C ILE A 136 -3.53 8.56 -17.50
N VAL A 137 -3.59 9.57 -16.63
CA VAL A 137 -4.41 9.52 -15.41
C VAL A 137 -5.89 9.48 -15.73
N GLU A 138 -6.37 10.30 -16.66
CA GLU A 138 -7.76 10.27 -17.11
C GLU A 138 -8.15 8.89 -17.65
N GLN A 139 -7.29 8.29 -18.50
CA GLN A 139 -7.56 6.95 -19.03
C GLN A 139 -7.64 5.91 -17.91
N LEU A 140 -6.70 5.93 -16.94
CA LEU A 140 -6.71 5.01 -15.79
C LEU A 140 -7.95 5.20 -14.89
N LEU A 141 -8.45 6.43 -14.78
CA LEU A 141 -9.70 6.72 -14.07
C LEU A 141 -10.92 6.16 -14.83
N ILE A 142 -10.94 6.32 -16.16
CA ILE A 142 -12.00 5.77 -17.03
C ILE A 142 -12.01 4.25 -16.96
N ASP A 143 -10.87 3.59 -17.07
CA ASP A 143 -10.72 2.13 -16.97
C ASP A 143 -11.12 1.62 -15.57
N SER A 144 -11.02 2.48 -14.56
CA SER A 144 -11.52 2.21 -13.21
C SER A 144 -13.04 2.32 -13.08
N GLY A 145 -13.75 2.72 -14.15
CA GLY A 145 -15.21 2.83 -14.21
C GLY A 145 -15.76 4.21 -13.90
N ILE A 146 -14.93 5.26 -14.03
CA ILE A 146 -15.34 6.66 -13.92
C ILE A 146 -15.71 7.17 -15.33
N SER A 147 -16.77 7.95 -15.45
CA SER A 147 -17.13 8.55 -16.76
C SER A 147 -16.09 9.57 -17.20
N THR A 148 -15.94 9.77 -18.52
CA THR A 148 -14.94 10.72 -19.08
C THR A 148 -15.04 12.11 -18.47
N ALA A 149 -16.24 12.67 -18.35
CA ALA A 149 -16.43 14.00 -17.76
C ALA A 149 -16.03 14.06 -16.28
N ALA A 150 -16.33 12.99 -15.52
CA ALA A 150 -15.94 12.91 -14.11
C ALA A 150 -14.44 12.63 -13.95
N ALA A 151 -13.81 11.91 -14.87
CA ALA A 151 -12.36 11.65 -14.87
C ALA A 151 -11.56 12.94 -15.05
N GLU A 152 -12.00 13.82 -15.96
CA GLU A 152 -11.41 15.15 -16.14
C GLU A 152 -11.54 16.00 -14.86
N GLU A 153 -12.72 16.02 -14.24
CA GLU A 153 -12.93 16.74 -12.98
C GLU A 153 -12.05 16.18 -11.84
N VAL A 154 -11.99 14.85 -11.70
CA VAL A 154 -11.16 14.18 -10.68
C VAL A 154 -9.68 14.47 -10.90
N TYR A 155 -9.22 14.52 -12.18
CA TYR A 155 -7.85 14.87 -12.50
C TYR A 155 -7.52 16.30 -12.03
N GLN A 156 -8.36 17.29 -12.34
CA GLN A 156 -8.17 18.66 -11.87
C GLN A 156 -8.12 18.75 -10.35
N GLN A 157 -9.07 18.12 -9.66
CA GLN A 157 -9.08 18.05 -8.19
C GLN A 157 -7.86 17.34 -7.62
N LEU A 158 -7.28 16.39 -8.35
CA LEU A 158 -6.07 15.68 -7.95
C LEU A 158 -4.84 16.59 -8.04
N VAL A 159 -4.73 17.40 -9.08
CA VAL A 159 -3.66 18.40 -9.24
C VAL A 159 -3.78 19.45 -8.13
N ASP A 160 -4.98 20.05 -7.96
CA ASP A 160 -5.25 21.03 -6.89
C ASP A 160 -5.00 20.46 -5.47
N TYR A 161 -5.17 19.14 -5.29
CA TYR A 161 -4.87 18.49 -4.01
C TYR A 161 -3.38 18.40 -3.71
N LEU A 162 -2.55 18.29 -4.76
CA LEU A 162 -1.12 18.02 -4.67
C LEU A 162 -0.27 19.28 -4.69
N ASP A 163 -0.62 20.28 -5.53
CA ASP A 163 0.19 21.48 -5.69
C ASP A 163 0.14 22.40 -4.47
N ALA A 164 1.05 23.36 -4.40
CA ALA A 164 1.24 24.19 -3.22
C ALA A 164 0.52 25.54 -3.33
N ASP A 165 -0.12 25.83 -4.45
CA ASP A 165 -0.83 27.08 -4.62
C ASP A 165 -2.29 26.98 -4.11
N SER A 166 -3.11 27.98 -4.36
CA SER A 166 -4.50 28.05 -3.86
C SER A 166 -5.46 28.37 -5.00
N THR A 167 -5.04 28.16 -6.25
CA THR A 167 -5.80 28.51 -7.43
C THR A 167 -5.95 27.32 -8.36
N THR A 168 -7.19 27.04 -8.77
CA THR A 168 -7.45 25.99 -9.76
C THR A 168 -6.90 26.38 -11.13
N ALA A 169 -6.73 25.42 -12.03
CA ALA A 169 -6.35 25.65 -13.43
C ALA A 169 -7.26 26.66 -14.18
N LYS A 170 -8.44 26.95 -13.65
CA LYS A 170 -9.39 27.96 -14.17
C LYS A 170 -9.32 29.30 -13.43
N GLU A 171 -8.24 29.57 -12.70
CA GLU A 171 -8.03 30.80 -11.92
C GLU A 171 -9.12 31.06 -10.83
N ALA A 172 -9.86 30.03 -10.41
CA ALA A 172 -10.79 30.08 -9.30
C ALA A 172 -10.08 29.69 -8.00
N LEU A 173 -10.67 30.03 -6.83
CA LEU A 173 -10.14 29.57 -5.56
C LEU A 173 -10.46 28.09 -5.38
N GLU A 174 -9.46 27.28 -5.06
CA GLU A 174 -9.63 25.84 -4.76
C GLU A 174 -10.65 25.60 -3.64
N SER A 175 -10.64 26.49 -2.62
CA SER A 175 -11.59 26.42 -1.51
C SER A 175 -13.05 26.40 -1.99
N ASP A 176 -13.38 27.01 -3.12
CA ASP A 176 -14.74 27.07 -3.64
C ASP A 176 -15.16 25.73 -4.25
N ALA A 177 -14.22 25.04 -4.96
CA ALA A 177 -14.45 23.69 -5.48
C ALA A 177 -14.70 22.68 -4.36
N TRP A 178 -14.12 22.90 -3.16
CA TRP A 178 -14.26 22.05 -1.98
C TRP A 178 -15.36 22.49 -1.02
N ALA A 179 -15.95 23.66 -1.19
CA ALA A 179 -16.97 24.24 -0.29
C ALA A 179 -18.25 23.40 -0.19
N GLY A 180 -18.62 22.67 -1.26
CA GLY A 180 -19.82 21.84 -1.33
C GLY A 180 -19.73 20.52 -0.56
N VAL A 181 -18.59 20.16 0.01
CA VAL A 181 -18.36 18.86 0.66
C VAL A 181 -18.70 18.95 2.15
N THR A 182 -19.54 18.02 2.63
CA THR A 182 -19.88 17.93 4.07
C THR A 182 -19.31 16.68 4.70
N PRO A 183 -18.45 16.74 5.75
CA PRO A 183 -17.92 17.98 6.35
C PRO A 183 -16.96 18.71 5.40
N GLN A 184 -16.88 20.04 5.52
CA GLN A 184 -16.00 20.85 4.71
C GLN A 184 -14.56 20.34 4.77
N ARG A 185 -13.93 20.20 3.63
CA ARG A 185 -12.53 19.74 3.46
C ARG A 185 -11.77 20.77 2.65
N LEU A 186 -10.48 20.78 2.79
CA LEU A 186 -9.57 21.58 1.99
C LEU A 186 -8.59 20.63 1.28
N PRO A 187 -8.03 21.01 0.12
CA PRO A 187 -6.93 20.31 -0.48
C PRO A 187 -5.76 20.22 0.50
N ALA A 188 -4.90 19.24 0.34
CA ALA A 188 -3.78 19.02 1.25
C ALA A 188 -2.58 19.90 0.88
N ASN A 189 -2.49 20.36 -0.36
CA ASN A 189 -1.41 21.14 -0.96
C ASN A 189 -0.04 20.53 -0.68
N GLN A 190 0.03 19.20 -0.81
CA GLN A 190 1.24 18.39 -0.60
C GLN A 190 1.07 17.00 -1.24
N MET A 191 2.19 16.32 -1.43
CA MET A 191 2.20 14.94 -1.89
C MET A 191 1.27 14.04 -1.08
N MET A 192 0.52 13.18 -1.75
CA MET A 192 -0.22 12.10 -1.10
C MET A 192 0.75 11.13 -0.43
N ARG A 193 0.46 10.77 0.81
CA ARG A 193 1.18 9.70 1.52
C ARG A 193 0.66 8.33 1.16
N THR A 194 -0.58 8.26 0.71
CA THR A 194 -1.22 7.00 0.32
C THR A 194 -2.29 7.25 -0.72
N ILE A 195 -2.40 6.34 -1.68
CA ILE A 195 -3.42 6.44 -2.72
C ILE A 195 -4.86 6.45 -2.17
N SER A 196 -5.07 5.98 -0.92
CA SER A 196 -6.40 6.05 -0.29
C SER A 196 -6.89 7.48 -0.06
N GLU A 197 -6.02 8.48 -0.14
CA GLU A 197 -6.36 9.90 -0.03
C GLU A 197 -7.18 10.39 -1.24
N ILE A 198 -7.07 9.73 -2.39
CA ILE A 198 -7.89 10.02 -3.58
C ILE A 198 -9.40 9.99 -3.27
N LYS A 199 -9.83 9.20 -2.28
CA LYS A 199 -11.24 9.17 -1.81
C LYS A 199 -11.68 10.47 -1.13
N ARG A 200 -10.77 11.40 -0.87
CA ARG A 200 -11.10 12.71 -0.31
C ARG A 200 -11.50 13.71 -1.40
N LEU A 201 -11.13 13.46 -2.65
CA LEU A 201 -11.48 14.32 -3.78
C LEU A 201 -13.00 14.35 -3.93
N PRO A 202 -13.61 15.54 -4.05
CA PRO A 202 -15.06 15.68 -4.11
C PRO A 202 -15.73 14.90 -5.25
N GLY A 203 -15.12 14.92 -6.44
CA GLY A 203 -15.62 14.23 -7.63
C GLY A 203 -15.27 12.74 -7.70
N PHE A 204 -14.46 12.19 -6.79
CA PHE A 204 -14.02 10.80 -6.88
C PHE A 204 -15.08 9.82 -6.36
N PRO A 205 -15.65 8.94 -7.21
CA PRO A 205 -16.62 7.93 -6.78
C PRO A 205 -15.90 6.82 -6.00
N VAL A 206 -16.19 6.69 -4.70
CA VAL A 206 -15.53 5.72 -3.81
C VAL A 206 -15.64 4.28 -4.31
N ALA A 207 -16.69 3.95 -5.06
CA ALA A 207 -16.89 2.63 -5.68
C ALA A 207 -15.82 2.29 -6.75
N ALA A 208 -15.16 3.29 -7.36
CA ALA A 208 -14.07 3.09 -8.32
C ALA A 208 -12.74 2.75 -7.63
N TYR A 209 -12.59 3.07 -6.35
CA TYR A 209 -11.32 2.91 -5.61
C TYR A 209 -10.69 1.51 -5.70
N PRO A 210 -11.43 0.39 -5.59
CA PRO A 210 -10.80 -0.94 -5.67
C PRO A 210 -10.13 -1.25 -7.02
N ARG A 211 -10.56 -0.58 -8.10
CA ARG A 211 -9.92 -0.68 -9.44
C ARG A 211 -8.80 0.35 -9.56
N ALA A 212 -9.07 1.62 -9.26
CA ALA A 212 -8.10 2.69 -9.33
C ALA A 212 -6.84 2.41 -8.50
N SER A 213 -6.97 1.85 -7.29
CA SER A 213 -5.83 1.51 -6.42
C SER A 213 -4.96 0.36 -6.91
N LYS A 214 -5.32 -0.33 -8.00
CA LYS A 214 -4.48 -1.35 -8.64
C LYS A 214 -3.52 -0.75 -9.67
N VAL A 215 -3.86 0.41 -10.22
CA VAL A 215 -3.13 1.07 -11.31
C VAL A 215 -2.59 2.45 -10.93
N LEU A 216 -3.08 3.04 -9.83
CA LEU A 216 -2.60 4.30 -9.26
C LEU A 216 -1.98 4.07 -7.89
N CYS A 217 -0.89 4.75 -7.58
CA CYS A 217 -0.22 4.73 -6.28
C CYS A 217 0.26 6.14 -5.87
N ALA A 218 0.72 6.25 -4.63
CA ALA A 218 1.35 7.45 -4.09
C ALA A 218 2.70 7.03 -3.50
N LEU A 219 3.76 7.23 -4.26
CA LEU A 219 5.15 7.04 -3.85
C LEU A 219 5.74 8.38 -3.37
N PRO A 220 6.74 8.37 -2.49
CA PRO A 220 7.35 9.59 -1.96
C PRO A 220 8.36 10.21 -2.94
N ASP A 221 7.95 10.32 -4.20
CA ASP A 221 8.75 10.77 -5.32
C ASP A 221 7.86 11.51 -6.33
N THR A 222 8.46 12.39 -7.11
CA THR A 222 7.81 13.10 -8.23
C THR A 222 8.06 12.42 -9.57
N GLU A 223 8.69 11.27 -9.61
CA GLU A 223 8.83 10.45 -10.81
C GLU A 223 7.74 9.36 -10.84
N SER A 224 7.32 8.98 -12.04
CA SER A 224 6.51 7.80 -12.27
C SER A 224 7.24 6.89 -13.25
N LYS A 225 7.90 5.88 -12.72
CA LYS A 225 8.59 4.83 -13.46
C LYS A 225 7.92 3.50 -13.14
N VAL A 226 7.25 2.93 -14.12
CA VAL A 226 6.58 1.63 -14.00
C VAL A 226 7.55 0.53 -14.40
N ASP A 227 7.82 -0.40 -13.48
CA ASP A 227 8.65 -1.56 -13.78
C ASP A 227 7.87 -2.56 -14.63
N VAL A 228 8.26 -2.67 -15.92
CA VAL A 228 7.61 -3.57 -16.87
C VAL A 228 7.91 -5.04 -16.59
N ASN A 229 8.99 -5.34 -15.86
CA ASN A 229 9.39 -6.70 -15.52
C ASN A 229 8.51 -7.36 -14.47
N THR A 230 7.87 -6.57 -13.62
CA THR A 230 7.06 -7.09 -12.50
C THR A 230 5.54 -6.90 -12.72
N LEU A 231 5.14 -6.30 -13.85
CA LEU A 231 3.73 -6.17 -14.21
C LEU A 231 3.04 -7.54 -14.30
N LYS A 232 1.85 -7.63 -13.72
CA LYS A 232 0.96 -8.79 -13.82
C LYS A 232 -0.07 -8.57 -14.94
N PRO A 233 -0.64 -9.64 -15.53
CA PRO A 233 -1.66 -9.47 -16.59
C PRO A 233 -2.84 -8.57 -16.21
N GLY A 234 -3.24 -8.56 -14.95
CA GLY A 234 -4.29 -7.66 -14.44
C GLY A 234 -3.94 -6.17 -14.43
N GLN A 235 -2.69 -5.80 -14.78
CA GLN A 235 -2.22 -4.43 -14.90
C GLN A 235 -2.05 -3.99 -16.38
N ALA A 236 -2.58 -4.77 -17.32
CA ALA A 236 -2.63 -4.42 -18.74
C ALA A 236 -3.25 -3.03 -19.01
N PRO A 237 -4.30 -2.57 -18.31
CA PRO A 237 -4.82 -1.20 -18.45
C PRO A 237 -3.76 -0.13 -18.19
N LEU A 238 -2.86 -0.34 -17.22
CA LEU A 238 -1.75 0.59 -16.95
C LEU A 238 -0.83 0.72 -18.16
N LEU A 239 -0.40 -0.41 -18.74
CA LEU A 239 0.49 -0.39 -19.91
C LEU A 239 -0.19 0.19 -21.15
N SER A 240 -1.49 -0.07 -21.32
CA SER A 240 -2.32 0.53 -22.36
C SER A 240 -2.38 2.07 -22.21
N ALA A 241 -2.66 2.57 -21.00
CA ALA A 241 -2.70 4.00 -20.71
C ALA A 241 -1.34 4.67 -20.94
N LEU A 242 -0.22 4.06 -20.53
CA LEU A 242 1.14 4.56 -20.78
C LEU A 242 1.47 4.65 -22.28
N SER A 243 0.82 3.84 -23.11
CA SER A 243 0.93 3.86 -24.57
C SER A 243 0.00 4.86 -25.24
N ALA A 244 -0.67 5.73 -24.49
CA ALA A 244 -1.71 6.63 -25.00
C ALA A 244 -2.78 5.90 -25.85
N GLY A 245 -3.13 4.67 -25.44
CA GLY A 245 -4.13 3.84 -26.12
C GLY A 245 -3.66 3.21 -27.45
N THR A 246 -2.38 3.36 -27.82
CA THR A 246 -1.83 2.71 -29.03
C THR A 246 -1.80 1.19 -28.90
N LEU A 247 -1.61 0.68 -27.71
CA LEU A 247 -1.82 -0.73 -27.34
C LEU A 247 -3.22 -0.87 -26.75
N SER A 248 -4.00 -1.83 -27.26
CA SER A 248 -5.20 -2.26 -26.57
C SER A 248 -4.84 -2.96 -25.26
N GLU A 249 -5.80 -3.09 -24.34
CA GLU A 249 -5.56 -3.86 -23.09
C GLU A 249 -5.16 -5.31 -23.39
N ASP A 250 -5.77 -5.92 -24.43
CA ASP A 250 -5.43 -7.28 -24.85
C ASP A 250 -4.01 -7.38 -25.42
N ASP A 251 -3.55 -6.37 -26.18
CA ASP A 251 -2.17 -6.30 -26.67
C ASP A 251 -1.21 -6.10 -25.53
N ALA A 252 -1.50 -5.22 -24.59
CA ALA A 252 -0.72 -5.00 -23.39
C ALA A 252 -0.62 -6.27 -22.53
N ALA A 253 -1.72 -7.01 -22.36
CA ALA A 253 -1.71 -8.29 -21.65
C ALA A 253 -0.83 -9.33 -22.36
N ARG A 254 -0.90 -9.42 -23.70
CA ARG A 254 -0.05 -10.31 -24.49
C ARG A 254 1.43 -9.92 -24.39
N LEU A 255 1.73 -8.63 -24.41
CA LEU A 255 3.11 -8.15 -24.26
C LEU A 255 3.67 -8.52 -22.87
N ILE A 256 2.90 -8.31 -21.79
CA ILE A 256 3.27 -8.74 -20.44
C ILE A 256 3.50 -10.26 -20.39
N ALA A 257 2.64 -11.05 -21.01
CA ALA A 257 2.77 -12.51 -21.06
C ALA A 257 3.96 -13.00 -21.89
N SER A 258 4.42 -12.21 -22.87
CA SER A 258 5.59 -12.51 -23.70
C SER A 258 6.94 -12.10 -23.08
N ARG A 259 6.92 -11.59 -21.88
CA ARG A 259 8.12 -11.20 -21.13
C ARG A 259 9.08 -12.37 -21.01
N PRO A 260 10.41 -12.17 -21.25
CA PRO A 260 11.41 -13.19 -20.98
C PRO A 260 11.37 -13.65 -19.50
N GLU A 261 11.75 -14.88 -19.23
CA GLU A 261 11.80 -15.44 -17.87
C GLU A 261 12.69 -14.61 -16.94
N GLU A 262 13.83 -14.16 -17.43
CA GLU A 262 14.76 -13.26 -16.72
C GLU A 262 14.30 -11.78 -16.70
N GLY A 263 13.17 -11.45 -17.35
CA GLY A 263 12.76 -10.08 -17.60
C GLY A 263 13.49 -9.42 -18.77
N TRP A 264 13.13 -8.19 -19.11
CA TRP A 264 13.88 -7.36 -20.07
C TRP A 264 15.11 -6.77 -19.40
N ALA A 265 16.27 -6.92 -20.02
CA ALA A 265 17.55 -6.43 -19.47
C ALA A 265 17.67 -4.89 -19.49
N SER A 266 16.87 -4.19 -20.29
CA SER A 266 16.87 -2.72 -20.39
C SER A 266 15.54 -2.21 -20.96
N VAL A 267 15.28 -0.92 -20.74
CA VAL A 267 14.14 -0.20 -21.37
C VAL A 267 14.24 -0.27 -22.90
N ASP A 268 15.45 -0.25 -23.46
CA ASP A 268 15.64 -0.40 -24.91
C ASP A 268 15.28 -1.80 -25.40
N ALA A 269 15.60 -2.85 -24.65
CA ALA A 269 15.21 -4.23 -24.97
C ALA A 269 13.68 -4.39 -24.95
N PHE A 270 13.01 -3.82 -23.95
CA PHE A 270 11.56 -3.73 -23.90
C PHE A 270 10.98 -2.97 -25.10
N SER A 271 11.51 -1.79 -25.40
CA SER A 271 11.07 -0.93 -26.52
C SER A 271 11.22 -1.63 -27.87
N LYS A 272 12.32 -2.36 -28.07
CA LYS A 272 12.55 -3.15 -29.29
C LYS A 272 11.55 -4.30 -29.42
N THR A 273 11.22 -4.98 -28.31
CA THR A 273 10.20 -6.02 -28.30
C THR A 273 8.83 -5.42 -28.64
N LEU A 274 8.51 -4.26 -28.08
CA LEU A 274 7.29 -3.53 -28.33
C LEU A 274 7.19 -3.12 -29.82
N GLU A 275 8.23 -2.48 -30.39
CA GLU A 275 8.27 -2.07 -31.79
C GLU A 275 8.13 -3.26 -32.75
N THR A 276 8.76 -4.39 -32.43
CA THR A 276 8.73 -5.60 -33.24
C THR A 276 7.34 -6.22 -33.30
N ASN A 277 6.68 -6.34 -32.14
CA ASN A 277 5.38 -6.97 -32.04
C ASN A 277 4.22 -6.02 -32.41
N TYR A 278 4.42 -4.73 -32.20
CA TYR A 278 3.41 -3.68 -32.40
C TYR A 278 4.03 -2.47 -33.13
N PRO A 279 4.27 -2.55 -34.46
CA PRO A 279 4.95 -1.48 -35.22
C PRO A 279 4.28 -0.10 -35.12
N GLN A 280 2.98 -0.05 -34.86
CA GLN A 280 2.22 1.19 -34.64
C GLN A 280 2.70 1.95 -33.38
N SER A 281 3.34 1.28 -32.42
CA SER A 281 3.84 1.91 -31.20
C SER A 281 5.09 2.78 -31.41
N LYS A 282 5.73 2.71 -32.58
CA LYS A 282 6.97 3.45 -32.88
C LYS A 282 6.88 4.95 -32.59
N ALA A 283 5.73 5.55 -32.89
CA ALA A 283 5.53 6.99 -32.69
C ALA A 283 5.51 7.43 -31.22
N ILE A 284 5.17 6.50 -30.30
CA ILE A 284 5.03 6.77 -28.86
C ILE A 284 6.18 6.23 -28.01
N LEU A 285 7.14 5.50 -28.60
CA LEU A 285 8.23 4.85 -27.86
C LEU A 285 9.00 5.83 -26.98
N ALA A 286 9.41 6.97 -27.52
CA ALA A 286 10.18 7.96 -26.78
C ALA A 286 9.39 8.53 -25.58
N GLN A 287 8.07 8.74 -25.76
CA GLN A 287 7.19 9.17 -24.69
C GLN A 287 7.05 8.08 -23.62
N MET A 288 6.82 6.85 -24.05
CA MET A 288 6.63 5.72 -23.16
C MET A 288 7.87 5.39 -22.33
N GLN A 289 9.08 5.52 -22.92
CA GLN A 289 10.36 5.34 -22.21
C GLN A 289 10.51 6.26 -21.00
N ALA A 290 9.87 7.43 -21.02
CA ALA A 290 9.88 8.34 -19.87
C ALA A 290 9.17 7.77 -18.64
N PHE A 291 8.24 6.83 -18.83
CA PHE A 291 7.39 6.29 -17.76
C PHE A 291 7.66 4.82 -17.42
N VAL A 292 8.56 4.15 -18.13
CA VAL A 292 8.87 2.74 -17.88
C VAL A 292 10.28 2.56 -17.33
N ALA A 293 10.46 1.51 -16.56
CA ALA A 293 11.73 1.02 -16.04
C ALA A 293 11.76 -0.51 -16.11
N VAL A 294 12.91 -1.11 -15.90
CA VAL A 294 13.11 -2.56 -15.77
C VAL A 294 13.58 -2.95 -14.37
N ASN A 295 13.69 -1.95 -13.50
CA ASN A 295 14.09 -2.08 -12.10
C ASN A 295 13.21 -1.22 -11.23
N SER A 296 12.97 -1.67 -10.01
CA SER A 296 12.23 -0.92 -8.99
C SER A 296 13.12 -0.43 -7.86
N HIS A 297 12.78 0.76 -7.36
CA HIS A 297 13.34 1.36 -6.16
C HIS A 297 12.38 1.28 -4.96
N TYR A 298 11.10 1.00 -5.21
CA TYR A 298 10.07 1.00 -4.19
C TYR A 298 9.43 -0.37 -4.07
N PHE A 299 9.40 -0.89 -2.85
CA PHE A 299 8.82 -2.19 -2.53
C PHE A 299 7.79 -2.07 -1.41
N ARG A 300 6.75 -2.87 -1.51
CA ARG A 300 5.76 -3.08 -0.48
C ARG A 300 5.96 -4.45 0.14
N VAL A 301 6.11 -4.47 1.45
CA VAL A 301 6.24 -5.71 2.20
C VAL A 301 5.04 -5.89 3.10
N GLU A 302 4.35 -6.99 2.94
CA GLU A 302 3.28 -7.39 3.82
C GLU A 302 3.73 -8.56 4.69
N SER A 303 3.78 -8.34 6.00
CA SER A 303 4.16 -9.35 6.98
C SER A 303 2.97 -9.69 7.86
N THR A 304 2.63 -10.97 7.95
CA THR A 304 1.58 -11.48 8.83
C THR A 304 2.19 -12.43 9.84
N GLY A 305 2.05 -12.10 11.12
CA GLY A 305 2.48 -12.93 12.22
C GLY A 305 1.28 -13.47 12.99
N ASN A 306 1.30 -14.75 13.28
CA ASN A 306 0.24 -15.47 13.97
C ASN A 306 0.78 -16.14 15.23
N THR A 307 -0.02 -16.07 16.30
CA THR A 307 0.06 -16.96 17.50
C THR A 307 -1.32 -17.58 17.69
N ASP A 308 -1.48 -18.44 18.69
CA ASP A 308 -2.78 -19.03 19.04
C ASP A 308 -3.86 -17.97 19.35
N ASP A 309 -3.44 -16.83 19.92
CA ASP A 309 -4.34 -15.81 20.47
C ASP A 309 -4.38 -14.50 19.63
N LEU A 310 -3.48 -14.33 18.67
CA LEU A 310 -3.26 -13.02 18.04
C LEU A 310 -2.73 -13.12 16.61
N THR A 311 -3.30 -12.32 15.72
CA THR A 311 -2.73 -12.05 14.39
C THR A 311 -2.27 -10.59 14.31
N LEU A 312 -1.01 -10.37 13.95
CA LEU A 312 -0.44 -9.06 13.70
C LEU A 312 -0.06 -8.94 12.23
N ARG A 313 -0.61 -7.94 11.54
CA ARG A 313 -0.27 -7.61 10.16
C ARG A 313 0.50 -6.31 10.11
N VAL A 314 1.62 -6.31 9.41
CA VAL A 314 2.46 -5.12 9.19
C VAL A 314 2.65 -4.92 7.70
N VAL A 315 2.36 -3.73 7.22
CA VAL A 315 2.67 -3.32 5.85
C VAL A 315 3.79 -2.28 5.93
N SER A 316 4.92 -2.61 5.36
CA SER A 316 6.09 -1.72 5.26
C SER A 316 6.28 -1.27 3.82
N GLN A 317 6.58 0.00 3.63
CA GLN A 317 7.01 0.56 2.36
C GLN A 317 8.53 0.80 2.44
N ILE A 318 9.25 0.25 1.49
CA ILE A 318 10.72 0.23 1.47
C ILE A 318 11.21 0.92 0.21
N HIS A 319 12.20 1.77 0.36
CA HIS A 319 12.96 2.36 -0.73
C HIS A 319 14.35 1.70 -0.79
N VAL A 320 14.77 1.34 -1.98
CA VAL A 320 16.07 0.77 -2.30
C VAL A 320 16.79 1.74 -3.22
N ASP A 321 17.85 2.33 -2.73
CA ASP A 321 18.79 3.08 -3.56
C ASP A 321 19.76 2.10 -4.21
N ARG A 322 19.63 1.89 -5.51
CA ARG A 322 20.43 0.90 -6.24
C ARG A 322 21.87 1.35 -6.47
N ASP A 323 22.15 2.65 -6.43
CA ASP A 323 23.48 3.20 -6.61
C ASP A 323 24.35 2.99 -5.36
N SER A 324 23.77 3.22 -4.18
CA SER A 324 24.45 3.05 -2.89
C SER A 324 24.19 1.70 -2.23
N GLY A 325 23.20 0.95 -2.67
CA GLY A 325 22.72 -0.28 -2.03
C GLY A 325 21.98 -0.01 -0.71
N GLU A 326 21.63 1.24 -0.39
CA GLU A 326 20.95 1.57 0.85
C GLU A 326 19.47 1.19 0.80
N VAL A 327 19.02 0.48 1.84
CA VAL A 327 17.62 0.06 1.98
C VAL A 327 16.96 0.76 3.16
N ARG A 328 15.97 1.60 2.88
CA ARG A 328 15.26 2.41 3.88
C ARG A 328 13.77 2.06 3.95
N THR A 329 13.25 1.89 5.15
CA THR A 329 11.78 1.83 5.37
C THR A 329 11.26 3.25 5.60
N TRP A 330 10.47 3.78 4.66
CA TRP A 330 9.94 5.15 4.79
C TRP A 330 8.53 5.19 5.40
N GLN A 331 7.77 4.08 5.36
CA GLN A 331 6.46 3.97 5.99
C GLN A 331 6.24 2.57 6.57
N ARG A 332 5.60 2.49 7.74
CA ARG A 332 5.19 1.23 8.35
C ARG A 332 3.83 1.39 9.01
N ARG A 333 2.91 0.47 8.73
CA ARG A 333 1.57 0.43 9.30
C ARG A 333 1.34 -0.90 9.99
N TYR A 334 0.80 -0.84 11.19
CA TYR A 334 0.45 -1.99 12.00
C TYR A 334 -1.07 -2.15 12.07
N ARG A 335 -1.55 -3.38 11.94
CA ARG A 335 -2.93 -3.76 12.17
C ARG A 335 -2.96 -5.03 13.02
N MET A 336 -3.56 -4.94 14.19
CA MET A 336 -3.88 -6.11 15.00
C MET A 336 -5.27 -6.61 14.61
N ILE A 337 -5.40 -7.92 14.54
CA ILE A 337 -6.65 -8.64 14.28
C ILE A 337 -6.77 -9.63 15.44
N GLU A 338 -7.82 -9.46 16.26
CA GLU A 338 -8.15 -10.33 17.39
C GLU A 338 -9.00 -11.49 16.91
#